data_133601607d98723932e6df141d4c3eba
#
_entry.id   133601607d98723932e6df141d4c3eba
#
_cell.length_a   1.000
_cell.length_b   1.000
_cell.length_c   1.000
_cell.angle_alpha   90.00
_cell.angle_beta   90.00
_cell.angle_gamma   90.00
#
_symmetry.space_group_name_H-M   'P 1'
#
loop_
_entity.id
_entity.type
_entity.pdbx_description
1 polymer ?
#
loop_
_entity_poly.entity_id
_entity_poly.type
_entity_poly.pdbx_seq_one_letter_code
_entity_poly.pdbx_strand_id
1 'polypeptide(L)'
;MKKEGVKLNRKAFIQKSENIKDYYEVTPKPLASGSYGAVHVCTQKLTKEKRAVKIIPKYKLNNLENFLNEIELLRLVDHPQIIRMYEWFEDKHNIYIIMDLCQGGELFDKISSVGHFTEQVAAKLFKDMMSAVNYCYDKKICHKDLKPENFMFHNKDDLSSIKLIDFGLSQIFEDPSNFLSNLRNWQDRDES
;
A
#
# COMPACT_ATOMS: atom_id res chain seq x y z
N MET A 1 40.86 6.67 -1.68
CA MET A 1 39.83 6.88 -2.71
C MET A 1 38.47 6.55 -2.10
N LYS A 2 37.67 7.54 -1.74
CA LYS A 2 36.29 7.35 -1.24
C LYS A 2 35.41 7.08 -2.46
N LYS A 3 34.76 5.91 -2.50
CA LYS A 3 33.73 5.61 -3.51
C LYS A 3 32.51 6.51 -3.20
N GLU A 4 32.32 7.55 -3.99
CA GLU A 4 31.06 8.30 -4.01
C GLU A 4 29.96 7.36 -4.49
N GLY A 5 29.06 7.01 -3.59
CA GLY A 5 27.86 6.27 -3.93
C GLY A 5 26.99 7.12 -4.86
N VAL A 6 26.60 6.55 -6.00
CA VAL A 6 25.65 7.15 -6.94
C VAL A 6 24.36 7.45 -6.15
N LYS A 7 24.14 8.73 -5.83
CA LYS A 7 22.85 9.22 -5.35
C LYS A 7 21.86 9.10 -6.51
N LEU A 8 21.18 7.98 -6.61
CA LEU A 8 20.00 7.86 -7.46
C LEU A 8 19.01 8.96 -7.02
N ASN A 9 18.83 9.92 -7.91
CA ASN A 9 17.94 11.06 -7.67
C ASN A 9 16.50 10.55 -7.73
N ARG A 10 15.94 10.16 -6.56
CA ARG A 10 14.58 9.61 -6.38
C ARG A 10 13.46 10.63 -6.63
N LYS A 11 13.76 11.75 -7.27
CA LYS A 11 12.78 12.76 -7.74
C LYS A 11 11.90 12.32 -8.91
N ALA A 12 11.95 11.05 -9.32
CA ALA A 12 11.22 10.55 -10.49
C ALA A 12 9.86 9.92 -10.19
N PHE A 13 9.31 10.05 -8.99
CA PHE A 13 7.88 9.81 -8.77
C PHE A 13 7.15 11.12 -9.02
N ILE A 14 6.55 11.21 -10.20
CA ILE A 14 6.04 12.45 -10.73
C ILE A 14 4.61 12.63 -10.20
N GLN A 15 4.42 13.65 -9.35
CA GLN A 15 3.11 14.29 -9.25
C GLN A 15 2.80 14.81 -10.67
N LYS A 16 1.85 14.20 -11.34
CA LYS A 16 1.36 14.69 -12.62
C LYS A 16 0.10 15.51 -12.35
N SER A 17 0.18 16.82 -12.51
CA SER A 17 -0.99 17.69 -12.57
C SER A 17 -1.78 17.49 -13.88
N GLU A 18 -1.46 16.43 -14.63
CA GLU A 18 -2.04 16.07 -15.91
C GLU A 18 -3.23 15.12 -15.73
N ASN A 19 -4.09 15.06 -16.72
CA ASN A 19 -5.28 14.23 -16.65
C ASN A 19 -4.88 12.74 -16.71
N ILE A 20 -5.27 11.96 -15.72
CA ILE A 20 -5.03 10.49 -15.69
C ILE A 20 -5.48 9.79 -16.99
N LYS A 21 -6.55 10.29 -17.61
CA LYS A 21 -7.11 9.74 -18.85
C LYS A 21 -6.16 9.82 -20.04
N ASP A 22 -5.14 10.67 -20.00
CA ASP A 22 -4.14 10.74 -21.06
C ASP A 22 -3.18 9.55 -21.03
N TYR A 23 -2.99 8.95 -19.84
CA TYR A 23 -2.03 7.86 -19.58
C TYR A 23 -2.69 6.51 -19.35
N TYR A 24 -3.89 6.49 -18.75
CA TYR A 24 -4.58 5.27 -18.32
C TYR A 24 -6.00 5.19 -18.82
N GLU A 25 -6.42 3.98 -19.16
CA GLU A 25 -7.81 3.59 -19.34
C GLU A 25 -8.29 2.99 -18.02
N VAL A 26 -9.26 3.60 -17.36
CA VAL A 26 -9.81 3.16 -16.08
C VAL A 26 -11.13 2.42 -16.32
N THR A 27 -11.28 1.23 -15.73
CA THR A 27 -12.53 0.47 -15.84
C THR A 27 -13.67 1.15 -15.07
N PRO A 28 -14.91 1.17 -15.61
CA PRO A 28 -16.02 1.83 -14.91
C PRO A 28 -16.46 1.09 -13.64
N LYS A 29 -16.31 -0.24 -13.58
CA LYS A 29 -16.68 -1.04 -12.43
C LYS A 29 -15.52 -1.08 -11.42
N PRO A 30 -15.72 -0.69 -10.13
CA PRO A 30 -14.69 -0.82 -9.11
C PRO A 30 -14.43 -2.30 -8.77
N LEU A 31 -13.20 -2.59 -8.37
CA LEU A 31 -12.80 -3.86 -7.74
C LEU A 31 -13.26 -3.91 -6.28
N ALA A 32 -13.10 -2.78 -5.58
CA ALA A 32 -13.47 -2.62 -4.19
C ALA A 32 -13.85 -1.17 -3.91
N SER A 33 -14.69 -0.96 -2.90
CA SER A 33 -15.08 0.37 -2.41
C SER A 33 -14.94 0.42 -0.89
N GLY A 34 -14.34 1.49 -0.39
CA GLY A 34 -14.10 1.70 1.04
C GLY A 34 -14.44 3.13 1.46
N SER A 35 -14.16 3.43 2.74
CA SER A 35 -14.46 4.71 3.37
C SER A 35 -13.85 5.90 2.62
N TYR A 36 -12.63 5.75 2.14
CA TYR A 36 -11.86 6.80 1.49
C TYR A 36 -12.02 6.87 -0.04
N GLY A 37 -12.66 5.89 -0.66
CA GLY A 37 -12.80 5.90 -2.11
C GLY A 37 -12.98 4.51 -2.72
N ALA A 38 -12.71 4.38 -4.01
CA ALA A 38 -12.86 3.14 -4.75
C ALA A 38 -11.56 2.75 -5.47
N VAL A 39 -11.33 1.44 -5.58
CA VAL A 39 -10.20 0.87 -6.33
C VAL A 39 -10.72 0.30 -7.64
N HIS A 40 -10.10 0.69 -8.75
CA HIS A 40 -10.46 0.21 -10.08
C HIS A 40 -9.24 -0.44 -10.76
N VAL A 41 -9.50 -1.27 -11.76
CA VAL A 41 -8.44 -1.67 -12.71
C VAL A 41 -8.18 -0.51 -13.65
N CYS A 42 -6.91 -0.25 -13.93
CA CYS A 42 -6.51 0.65 -15.00
C CYS A 42 -5.47 -0.02 -15.90
N THR A 43 -5.43 0.39 -17.16
CA THR A 43 -4.47 -0.10 -18.15
C THR A 43 -3.66 1.06 -18.66
N GLN A 44 -2.34 0.99 -18.52
CA GLN A 44 -1.46 2.00 -19.07
C GLN A 44 -1.51 1.96 -20.60
N LYS A 45 -1.74 3.12 -21.24
CA LYS A 45 -2.00 3.19 -22.68
C LYS A 45 -0.82 2.78 -23.55
N LEU A 46 0.42 3.09 -23.12
CA LEU A 46 1.63 2.78 -23.88
C LEU A 46 2.06 1.31 -23.69
N THR A 47 2.25 0.88 -22.43
CA THR A 47 2.80 -0.45 -22.12
C THR A 47 1.76 -1.55 -22.13
N LYS A 48 0.46 -1.20 -22.09
CA LYS A 48 -0.67 -2.12 -21.93
C LYS A 48 -0.67 -2.90 -20.60
N GLU A 49 0.18 -2.50 -19.66
CA GLU A 49 0.21 -3.10 -18.33
C GLU A 49 -1.05 -2.76 -17.54
N LYS A 50 -1.58 -3.77 -16.86
CA LYS A 50 -2.71 -3.60 -15.94
C LYS A 50 -2.20 -3.23 -14.55
N ARG A 51 -2.83 -2.24 -13.95
CA ARG A 51 -2.54 -1.75 -12.60
C ARG A 51 -3.84 -1.50 -11.85
N ALA A 52 -3.74 -1.24 -10.56
CA ALA A 52 -4.85 -0.73 -9.77
C ALA A 52 -4.74 0.80 -9.67
N VAL A 53 -5.89 1.46 -9.64
CA VAL A 53 -5.99 2.90 -9.31
C VAL A 53 -6.96 3.07 -8.14
N LYS A 54 -6.47 3.64 -7.04
CA LYS A 54 -7.30 4.08 -5.91
C LYS A 54 -7.74 5.52 -6.20
N ILE A 55 -9.05 5.71 -6.34
CA ILE A 55 -9.68 7.02 -6.63
C ILE A 55 -10.24 7.55 -5.32
N ILE A 56 -9.73 8.69 -4.86
CA ILE A 56 -10.06 9.28 -3.58
C ILE A 56 -10.67 10.66 -3.82
N PRO A 57 -11.97 10.83 -3.55
CA PRO A 57 -12.62 12.13 -3.61
C PRO A 57 -12.06 13.08 -2.55
N LYS A 58 -11.60 14.26 -2.95
CA LYS A 58 -10.99 15.24 -2.04
C LYS A 58 -11.90 15.66 -0.90
N TYR A 59 -13.22 15.69 -1.11
CA TYR A 59 -14.18 16.05 -0.06
C TYR A 59 -14.26 15.00 1.07
N LYS A 60 -13.74 13.79 0.86
CA LYS A 60 -13.66 12.73 1.89
C LYS A 60 -12.40 12.82 2.74
N LEU A 61 -11.45 13.67 2.36
CA LEU A 61 -10.20 13.86 3.08
C LEU A 61 -10.41 14.90 4.19
N ASN A 62 -10.39 14.45 5.45
CA ASN A 62 -10.48 15.34 6.61
C ASN A 62 -9.24 16.23 6.73
N ASN A 63 -8.09 15.74 6.30
CA ASN A 63 -6.83 16.45 6.30
C ASN A 63 -5.99 16.03 5.08
N LEU A 64 -5.87 16.96 4.12
CA LEU A 64 -5.09 16.75 2.90
C LEU A 64 -3.60 16.56 3.20
N GLU A 65 -3.07 17.26 4.20
CA GLU A 65 -1.65 17.17 4.59
C GLU A 65 -1.29 15.78 5.10
N ASN A 66 -2.11 15.21 5.99
CA ASN A 66 -1.92 13.84 6.47
C ASN A 66 -1.97 12.83 5.32
N PHE A 67 -2.86 13.05 4.36
CA PHE A 67 -2.97 12.20 3.19
C PHE A 67 -1.75 12.31 2.26
N LEU A 68 -1.22 13.51 2.05
CA LEU A 68 0.01 13.70 1.28
C LEU A 68 1.22 13.04 1.96
N ASN A 69 1.27 13.05 3.30
CA ASN A 69 2.27 12.31 4.06
C ASN A 69 2.17 10.79 3.83
N GLU A 70 0.97 10.23 3.73
CA GLU A 70 0.74 8.82 3.37
C GLU A 70 1.32 8.50 1.99
N ILE A 71 1.05 9.35 0.99
CA ILE A 71 1.62 9.20 -0.37
C ILE A 71 3.16 9.24 -0.32
N GLU A 72 3.73 10.17 0.44
CA GLU A 72 5.19 10.25 0.60
C GLU A 72 5.77 9.00 1.29
N LEU A 73 5.06 8.41 2.25
CA LEU A 73 5.44 7.14 2.87
C LEU A 73 5.47 6.00 1.85
N LEU A 74 4.40 5.86 1.07
CA LEU A 74 4.32 4.84 0.01
C LEU A 74 5.43 5.00 -1.04
N ARG A 75 5.88 6.22 -1.29
CA ARG A 75 7.02 6.50 -2.19
C ARG A 75 8.35 5.99 -1.66
N LEU A 76 8.53 5.92 -0.35
CA LEU A 76 9.77 5.49 0.29
C LEU A 76 9.87 3.96 0.38
N VAL A 77 8.76 3.27 0.19
CA VAL A 77 8.65 1.82 0.33
C VAL A 77 8.94 1.14 -1.00
N ASP A 78 9.95 0.27 -1.02
CA ASP A 78 10.31 -0.59 -2.17
C ASP A 78 10.69 -1.97 -1.63
N HIS A 79 9.70 -2.86 -1.55
CA HIS A 79 9.85 -4.20 -1.00
C HIS A 79 8.92 -5.18 -1.73
N PRO A 80 9.35 -6.41 -2.04
CA PRO A 80 8.54 -7.35 -2.82
C PRO A 80 7.22 -7.74 -2.16
N GLN A 81 7.17 -7.80 -0.82
CA GLN A 81 5.96 -8.11 -0.06
C GLN A 81 5.20 -6.86 0.42
N ILE A 82 5.43 -5.69 -0.20
CA ILE A 82 4.64 -4.48 0.03
C ILE A 82 4.08 -4.00 -1.31
N ILE A 83 2.87 -3.44 -1.29
CA ILE A 83 2.27 -2.87 -2.48
C ILE A 83 3.11 -1.72 -3.01
N ARG A 84 3.45 -1.77 -4.29
CA ARG A 84 4.23 -0.72 -4.94
C ARG A 84 3.31 0.37 -5.47
N MET A 85 3.61 1.61 -5.13
CA MET A 85 3.05 2.79 -5.78
C MET A 85 3.94 3.21 -6.94
N TYR A 86 3.35 3.51 -8.10
CA TYR A 86 4.08 3.93 -9.31
C TYR A 86 4.05 5.44 -9.48
N GLU A 87 2.86 6.01 -9.46
CA GLU A 87 2.65 7.44 -9.68
C GLU A 87 1.27 7.86 -9.15
N TRP A 88 1.02 9.13 -9.02
CA TRP A 88 -0.28 9.64 -8.65
C TRP A 88 -0.63 10.88 -9.47
N PHE A 89 -1.94 11.10 -9.62
CA PHE A 89 -2.52 12.21 -10.37
C PHE A 89 -3.51 12.95 -9.48
N GLU A 90 -3.76 14.20 -9.83
CA GLU A 90 -4.68 15.05 -9.10
C GLU A 90 -5.49 15.88 -10.09
N ASP A 91 -6.82 15.91 -9.90
CA ASP A 91 -7.70 16.85 -10.56
C ASP A 91 -8.43 17.73 -9.53
N LYS A 92 -9.41 18.50 -10.00
CA LYS A 92 -10.21 19.39 -9.13
C LYS A 92 -10.93 18.63 -8.01
N HIS A 93 -11.35 17.39 -8.22
CA HIS A 93 -12.25 16.65 -7.37
C HIS A 93 -11.62 15.43 -6.69
N ASN A 94 -10.63 14.82 -7.33
CA ASN A 94 -10.09 13.52 -6.93
C ASN A 94 -8.57 13.50 -6.91
N ILE A 95 -8.05 12.54 -6.14
CA ILE A 95 -6.67 12.06 -6.20
C ILE A 95 -6.71 10.62 -6.70
N TYR A 96 -5.77 10.26 -7.56
CA TYR A 96 -5.66 8.95 -8.20
C TYR A 96 -4.29 8.37 -7.89
N ILE A 97 -4.23 7.25 -7.19
CA ILE A 97 -2.97 6.56 -6.84
C ILE A 97 -2.86 5.31 -7.70
N ILE A 98 -1.82 5.23 -8.54
CA ILE A 98 -1.53 4.06 -9.37
C ILE A 98 -0.60 3.12 -8.62
N MET A 99 -1.02 1.86 -8.47
CA MET A 99 -0.30 0.86 -7.69
C MET A 99 -0.38 -0.53 -8.33
N ASP A 100 0.32 -1.50 -7.74
CA ASP A 100 0.23 -2.92 -8.12
C ASP A 100 -1.23 -3.37 -8.15
N LEU A 101 -1.56 -4.20 -9.14
CA LEU A 101 -2.85 -4.88 -9.22
C LEU A 101 -2.72 -6.25 -8.56
N CYS A 102 -3.27 -6.42 -7.37
CA CYS A 102 -3.37 -7.70 -6.70
C CYS A 102 -4.64 -8.43 -7.17
N GLN A 103 -4.50 -9.65 -7.70
CA GLN A 103 -5.60 -10.44 -8.27
C GLN A 103 -5.82 -11.78 -7.55
N GLY A 104 -4.98 -12.12 -6.60
CA GLY A 104 -5.02 -13.40 -5.87
C GLY A 104 -6.00 -13.43 -4.69
N GLY A 105 -6.65 -12.30 -4.38
CA GLY A 105 -7.58 -12.16 -3.27
C GLY A 105 -6.88 -11.86 -1.93
N GLU A 106 -7.67 -11.66 -0.90
CA GLU A 106 -7.20 -11.40 0.47
C GLU A 106 -6.71 -12.68 1.16
N LEU A 107 -5.74 -12.54 2.06
CA LEU A 107 -5.26 -13.66 2.87
C LEU A 107 -6.40 -14.28 3.69
N PHE A 108 -7.26 -13.46 4.28
CA PHE A 108 -8.40 -13.91 5.07
C PHE A 108 -9.34 -14.80 4.25
N ASP A 109 -9.72 -14.37 3.05
CA ASP A 109 -10.59 -15.13 2.16
C ASP A 109 -9.95 -16.45 1.72
N LYS A 110 -8.63 -16.42 1.47
CA LYS A 110 -7.90 -17.63 1.10
C LYS A 110 -7.88 -18.65 2.24
N ILE A 111 -7.62 -18.22 3.49
CA ILE A 111 -7.70 -19.09 4.65
C ILE A 111 -9.11 -19.68 4.78
N SER A 112 -10.13 -18.85 4.70
CA SER A 112 -11.53 -19.24 4.82
C SER A 112 -11.95 -20.27 3.75
N SER A 113 -11.42 -20.13 2.53
CA SER A 113 -11.75 -21.01 1.40
C SER A 113 -11.08 -22.38 1.47
N VAL A 114 -9.87 -22.48 2.00
CA VAL A 114 -9.11 -23.75 2.11
C VAL A 114 -9.24 -24.40 3.49
N GLY A 115 -9.82 -23.69 4.48
CA GLY A 115 -10.00 -24.11 5.85
C GLY A 115 -8.72 -23.94 6.68
N HIS A 116 -7.60 -24.49 6.22
CA HIS A 116 -6.30 -24.34 6.88
C HIS A 116 -5.15 -24.52 5.90
N PHE A 117 -4.04 -23.87 6.15
CA PHE A 117 -2.77 -24.12 5.46
C PHE A 117 -2.00 -25.23 6.18
N THR A 118 -1.16 -25.94 5.43
CA THR A 118 -0.14 -26.79 6.08
C THR A 118 0.84 -25.91 6.85
N GLU A 119 1.49 -26.48 7.86
CA GLU A 119 2.48 -25.76 8.67
C GLU A 119 3.59 -25.14 7.80
N GLN A 120 4.07 -25.87 6.79
CA GLN A 120 5.09 -25.39 5.87
C GLN A 120 4.62 -24.15 5.08
N VAL A 121 3.38 -24.17 4.56
CA VAL A 121 2.81 -23.03 3.84
C VAL A 121 2.60 -21.85 4.77
N ALA A 122 2.04 -22.09 5.96
CA ALA A 122 1.82 -21.06 6.97
C ALA A 122 3.15 -20.40 7.41
N ALA A 123 4.19 -21.21 7.67
CA ALA A 123 5.52 -20.69 8.05
C ALA A 123 6.14 -19.83 6.96
N LYS A 124 6.00 -20.21 5.67
CA LYS A 124 6.47 -19.41 4.55
C LYS A 124 5.72 -18.10 4.44
N LEU A 125 4.38 -18.12 4.47
CA LEU A 125 3.55 -16.91 4.44
C LEU A 125 3.89 -15.97 5.58
N PHE A 126 4.00 -16.50 6.80
CA PHE A 126 4.37 -15.71 7.97
C PHE A 126 5.75 -15.07 7.83
N LYS A 127 6.74 -15.80 7.30
CA LYS A 127 8.07 -15.25 7.01
C LYS A 127 7.99 -14.09 6.03
N ASP A 128 7.23 -14.22 4.95
CA ASP A 128 7.08 -13.18 3.93
C ASP A 128 6.36 -11.95 4.51
N MET A 129 5.31 -12.15 5.32
CA MET A 129 4.62 -11.08 6.04
C MET A 129 5.56 -10.35 7.01
N MET A 130 6.33 -11.10 7.80
CA MET A 130 7.29 -10.51 8.75
C MET A 130 8.43 -9.79 8.05
N SER A 131 8.83 -10.21 6.85
CA SER A 131 9.80 -9.50 6.02
C SER A 131 9.29 -8.10 5.64
N ALA A 132 8.01 -7.97 5.27
CA ALA A 132 7.38 -6.68 5.00
C ALA A 132 7.33 -5.78 6.24
N VAL A 133 6.92 -6.35 7.39
CA VAL A 133 6.83 -5.61 8.66
C VAL A 133 8.21 -5.14 9.12
N ASN A 134 9.22 -6.02 9.05
CA ASN A 134 10.60 -5.66 9.42
C ASN A 134 11.16 -4.57 8.51
N TYR A 135 10.89 -4.65 7.21
CA TYR A 135 11.28 -3.59 6.28
C TYR A 135 10.64 -2.23 6.65
N CYS A 136 9.35 -2.22 7.02
CA CYS A 136 8.69 -1.01 7.51
C CYS A 136 9.38 -0.48 8.77
N TYR A 137 9.70 -1.36 9.73
CA TYR A 137 10.41 -0.99 10.96
C TYR A 137 11.78 -0.35 10.66
N ASP A 138 12.60 -0.96 9.78
CA ASP A 138 13.91 -0.42 9.37
C ASP A 138 13.80 0.96 8.70
N LYS A 139 12.67 1.22 8.04
CA LYS A 139 12.32 2.51 7.44
C LYS A 139 11.64 3.47 8.41
N LYS A 140 11.49 3.08 9.68
CA LYS A 140 10.78 3.85 10.71
C LYS A 140 9.32 4.13 10.34
N ILE A 141 8.67 3.18 9.71
CA ILE A 141 7.25 3.22 9.34
C ILE A 141 6.48 2.28 10.25
N CYS A 142 5.49 2.82 10.96
CA CYS A 142 4.49 2.03 11.69
C CYS A 142 3.22 1.94 10.85
N HIS A 143 2.82 0.73 10.49
CA HIS A 143 1.63 0.50 9.65
C HIS A 143 0.31 0.79 10.38
N LYS A 144 0.22 0.44 11.67
CA LYS A 144 -0.92 0.65 12.60
C LYS A 144 -2.22 -0.11 12.30
N ASP A 145 -2.30 -0.82 11.18
CA ASP A 145 -3.49 -1.61 10.83
C ASP A 145 -3.08 -2.98 10.26
N LEU A 146 -2.21 -3.70 11.00
CA LEU A 146 -1.78 -5.05 10.60
C LEU A 146 -2.89 -6.05 10.94
N LYS A 147 -3.53 -6.60 9.90
CA LYS A 147 -4.56 -7.62 9.98
C LYS A 147 -4.57 -8.45 8.69
N PRO A 148 -5.15 -9.67 8.69
CA PRO A 148 -5.15 -10.55 7.51
C PRO A 148 -5.77 -9.93 6.26
N GLU A 149 -6.75 -9.03 6.41
CA GLU A 149 -7.44 -8.32 5.33
C GLU A 149 -6.52 -7.35 4.60
N ASN A 150 -5.47 -6.85 5.28
CA ASN A 150 -4.48 -5.96 4.70
C ASN A 150 -3.31 -6.71 4.05
N PHE A 151 -3.44 -8.03 3.86
CA PHE A 151 -2.54 -8.83 3.05
C PHE A 151 -3.28 -9.42 1.87
N MET A 152 -2.80 -9.13 0.65
CA MET A 152 -3.36 -9.64 -0.60
C MET A 152 -2.32 -10.40 -1.40
N PHE A 153 -2.76 -11.41 -2.16
CA PHE A 153 -1.91 -12.09 -3.12
C PHE A 153 -1.89 -11.32 -4.45
N HIS A 154 -0.69 -11.07 -4.97
CA HIS A 154 -0.54 -10.42 -6.27
C HIS A 154 -1.09 -11.31 -7.38
N ASN A 155 -0.77 -12.61 -7.34
CA ASN A 155 -1.21 -13.62 -8.31
C ASN A 155 -2.16 -14.63 -7.67
N LYS A 156 -3.14 -15.14 -8.45
CA LYS A 156 -4.17 -16.07 -7.96
C LYS A 156 -3.62 -17.41 -7.44
N ASP A 157 -2.61 -17.94 -8.13
CA ASP A 157 -2.10 -19.30 -7.92
C ASP A 157 -0.71 -19.31 -7.27
N ASP A 158 -0.22 -18.16 -6.82
CA ASP A 158 1.09 -18.02 -6.21
C ASP A 158 0.98 -17.47 -4.78
N LEU A 159 1.05 -18.37 -3.80
CA LEU A 159 1.05 -18.01 -2.39
C LEU A 159 2.31 -17.25 -1.94
N SER A 160 3.39 -17.28 -2.74
CA SER A 160 4.60 -16.50 -2.44
C SER A 160 4.48 -15.03 -2.86
N SER A 161 3.40 -14.68 -3.55
CA SER A 161 3.15 -13.32 -4.06
C SER A 161 2.39 -12.42 -3.08
N ILE A 162 2.41 -12.75 -1.78
CA ILE A 162 1.71 -11.97 -0.74
C ILE A 162 2.28 -10.56 -0.61
N LYS A 163 1.39 -9.57 -0.48
CA LYS A 163 1.75 -8.15 -0.32
C LYS A 163 0.93 -7.51 0.80
N LEU A 164 1.61 -6.74 1.64
CA LEU A 164 0.99 -5.82 2.60
C LEU A 164 0.44 -4.62 1.82
N ILE A 165 -0.83 -4.31 2.05
CA ILE A 165 -1.55 -3.21 1.43
C ILE A 165 -2.05 -2.21 2.49
N ASP A 166 -2.64 -1.11 2.03
CA ASP A 166 -3.34 -0.09 2.83
C ASP A 166 -2.51 0.57 3.95
N PHE A 167 -1.77 1.58 3.57
CA PHE A 167 -0.96 2.41 4.48
C PHE A 167 -1.73 3.63 5.03
N GLY A 168 -3.08 3.65 4.94
CA GLY A 168 -3.93 4.79 5.29
C GLY A 168 -3.88 5.25 6.74
N LEU A 169 -3.41 4.39 7.66
CA LEU A 169 -3.18 4.73 9.06
C LEU A 169 -1.69 4.80 9.43
N SER A 170 -0.80 4.60 8.46
CA SER A 170 0.64 4.50 8.70
C SER A 170 1.26 5.83 9.11
N GLN A 171 2.33 5.77 9.87
CA GLN A 171 3.06 6.95 10.36
C GLN A 171 4.57 6.70 10.43
N ILE A 172 5.36 7.72 10.10
CA ILE A 172 6.80 7.71 10.40
C ILE A 172 6.99 7.96 11.90
N PHE A 173 7.91 7.22 12.53
CA PHE A 173 8.37 7.48 13.89
C PHE A 173 9.85 7.85 13.88
N GLU A 174 10.20 8.93 14.58
CA GLU A 174 11.59 9.42 14.61
C GLU A 174 12.44 8.63 15.60
N ASP A 175 11.86 8.15 16.71
CA ASP A 175 12.52 7.43 17.79
C ASP A 175 11.76 6.16 18.16
N PRO A 176 12.44 4.98 18.25
CA PRO A 176 11.83 3.74 18.73
C PRO A 176 11.20 3.83 20.13
N SER A 177 11.70 4.71 21.01
CA SER A 177 11.11 4.95 22.33
C SER A 177 9.71 5.58 22.24
N ASN A 178 9.45 6.39 21.22
CA ASN A 178 8.14 6.98 20.94
C ASN A 178 7.14 5.95 20.41
N PHE A 179 7.62 4.84 19.85
CA PHE A 179 6.76 3.75 19.37
C PHE A 179 5.99 3.09 20.53
N LEU A 180 6.68 2.80 21.63
CA LEU A 180 6.06 2.18 22.81
C LEU A 180 5.08 3.14 23.53
N SER A 181 5.36 4.42 23.55
CA SER A 181 4.44 5.40 24.13
C SER A 181 3.17 5.59 23.28
N ASN A 182 3.31 5.52 21.96
CA ASN A 182 2.16 5.58 21.04
C ASN A 182 1.30 4.32 21.08
N LEU A 183 1.89 3.13 21.34
CA LEU A 183 1.13 1.89 21.55
C LEU A 183 0.30 1.94 22.84
N ARG A 184 0.82 2.49 23.93
CA ARG A 184 0.07 2.66 25.19
C ARG A 184 -1.14 3.56 25.01
N ASN A 185 -0.98 4.67 24.32
CA ASN A 185 -2.09 5.59 24.01
C ASN A 185 -3.15 5.00 23.07
N TRP A 186 -2.87 3.86 22.45
CA TRP A 186 -3.82 3.14 21.58
C TRP A 186 -4.70 2.19 22.37
N GLN A 187 -4.14 1.51 23.39
CA GLN A 187 -4.90 0.64 24.31
C GLN A 187 -5.93 1.42 25.11
N ASP A 188 -5.61 2.66 25.52
CA ASP A 188 -6.50 3.51 26.32
C ASP A 188 -7.72 4.06 25.54
N ARG A 189 -7.80 3.89 24.21
CA ARG A 189 -8.93 4.35 23.39
C ARG A 189 -10.00 3.31 23.13
N ASP A 190 -9.70 2.04 23.32
CA ASP A 190 -10.69 0.95 23.17
C ASP A 190 -11.44 0.64 24.48
N GLU A 191 -11.11 1.30 25.60
CA GLU A 191 -11.78 1.16 26.89
C GLU A 191 -12.72 2.33 27.23
N SER A 192 -12.95 3.27 26.33
CA SER A 192 -13.87 4.42 26.48
C SER A 192 -14.99 4.37 25.42
#